data_f176668065f3a715f73085d541e2db33
#
_entry.id   f176668065f3a715f73085d541e2db33
#
_cell.length_a   1.000
_cell.length_b   1.000
_cell.length_c   1.000
_cell.angle_alpha   90.00
_cell.angle_beta   90.00
_cell.angle_gamma   90.00
#
_symmetry.space_group_name_H-M   'P 1'
#
loop_
_entity.id
_entity.type
_entity.pdbx_description
1 polymer ?
#
loop_
_entity_poly.entity_id
_entity_poly.type
_entity_poly.pdbx_seq_one_letter_code
_entity_poly.pdbx_strand_id
1 'polypeptide(L)'
;TYYFDEDGLMQTGLLELDGQTYYLGEEDDGARKTGWILLETITKDTDDEDIWCYFDTEGRMIVNQMDRKIDNGYYTFIDGQMQTGWINVAEAGFVSSSTPSNEAATADNSATDTVSLNDFRYYDPENGGRRASGWYTIEGAPGISEEEEPFSFFFKNGTAYFAEKDLAIFTINSERYCFNERGEMQTGLQSLKQADGSFASYYFGDDGVMRTGKQTIYNDDLEENQIWYFQTKGSLKGQGYHGERDNQVYVNGLLKKADPELRYEPVSTGEKRYLVNTSGTIQKATSSSSSASRPELGKGFKDIKDSNDTVWTVDTSGIIQ
;
A
#
# COMPACT_ATOMS: atom_id res chain seq x y z
N THR A 1 14.84 35.13 -32.88
CA THR A 1 13.69 35.54 -33.69
C THR A 1 12.90 36.58 -32.95
N TYR A 2 12.51 37.65 -33.65
CA TYR A 2 11.70 38.74 -33.16
C TYR A 2 10.42 38.80 -33.98
N TYR A 3 9.37 39.31 -33.38
CA TYR A 3 8.09 39.57 -34.05
C TYR A 3 7.76 41.07 -34.02
N PHE A 4 7.33 41.60 -35.14
CA PHE A 4 6.90 43.00 -35.29
C PHE A 4 5.44 42.99 -35.78
N ASP A 5 4.61 43.86 -35.24
CA ASP A 5 3.24 44.00 -35.68
C ASP A 5 3.16 44.77 -37.04
N GLU A 6 1.94 45.04 -37.51
CA GLU A 6 1.70 45.71 -38.78
C GLU A 6 2.21 47.15 -38.79
N ASP A 7 2.33 47.78 -37.62
CA ASP A 7 2.89 49.13 -37.48
C ASP A 7 4.41 49.14 -37.30
N GLY A 8 5.05 47.96 -37.35
CA GLY A 8 6.49 47.79 -37.22
C GLY A 8 7.02 47.87 -35.76
N LEU A 9 6.11 47.72 -34.73
CA LEU A 9 6.49 47.73 -33.34
C LEU A 9 6.90 46.31 -32.93
N MET A 10 8.04 46.20 -32.28
CA MET A 10 8.52 44.93 -31.72
C MET A 10 7.58 44.49 -30.59
N GLN A 11 7.14 43.22 -30.65
CA GLN A 11 6.30 42.60 -29.66
C GLN A 11 7.15 41.91 -28.60
N THR A 12 6.66 41.93 -27.34
CA THR A 12 7.27 41.32 -26.14
C THR A 12 6.22 40.54 -25.35
N GLY A 13 6.59 39.80 -24.33
CA GLY A 13 5.69 39.02 -23.52
C GLY A 13 5.09 37.83 -24.25
N LEU A 14 3.90 37.39 -23.85
CA LEU A 14 3.18 36.28 -24.52
C LEU A 14 2.53 36.78 -25.80
N LEU A 15 2.75 36.08 -26.91
CA LEU A 15 2.18 36.31 -28.21
C LEU A 15 1.43 35.08 -28.71
N GLU A 16 0.17 35.21 -29.05
CA GLU A 16 -0.57 34.18 -29.77
C GLU A 16 -0.47 34.45 -31.30
N LEU A 17 0.02 33.47 -32.04
CA LEU A 17 0.17 33.52 -33.49
C LEU A 17 -0.24 32.17 -34.09
N ASP A 18 -1.17 32.16 -35.03
CA ASP A 18 -1.69 30.96 -35.70
C ASP A 18 -2.14 29.86 -34.71
N GLY A 19 -2.76 30.22 -33.59
CA GLY A 19 -3.23 29.32 -32.56
C GLY A 19 -2.10 28.66 -31.74
N GLN A 20 -0.91 29.24 -31.77
CA GLN A 20 0.23 28.82 -30.93
C GLN A 20 0.66 30.00 -30.07
N THR A 21 1.03 29.73 -28.83
CA THR A 21 1.52 30.75 -27.89
C THR A 21 3.05 30.72 -27.86
N TYR A 22 3.65 31.88 -27.93
CA TYR A 22 5.09 32.14 -27.85
C TYR A 22 5.39 33.11 -26.73
N TYR A 23 6.59 33.04 -26.16
CA TYR A 23 7.08 34.05 -25.23
C TYR A 23 8.28 34.80 -25.83
N LEU A 24 8.14 36.11 -25.91
CA LEU A 24 9.12 36.98 -26.56
C LEU A 24 10.02 37.74 -25.55
N GLY A 25 10.07 37.25 -24.31
CA GLY A 25 10.84 37.90 -23.24
C GLY A 25 10.14 39.15 -22.67
N GLU A 26 10.84 39.78 -21.74
CA GLU A 26 10.36 40.99 -21.08
C GLU A 26 10.39 42.22 -21.99
N GLU A 27 9.89 43.35 -21.49
CA GLU A 27 9.65 44.59 -22.25
C GLU A 27 10.87 45.04 -23.10
N ASP A 28 12.08 44.85 -22.61
CA ASP A 28 13.31 45.28 -23.30
C ASP A 28 13.99 44.17 -24.17
N ASP A 29 13.41 42.98 -24.27
CA ASP A 29 14.08 41.82 -24.92
C ASP A 29 13.52 41.54 -26.32
N GLY A 30 12.22 41.24 -26.44
CA GLY A 30 11.54 40.88 -27.69
C GLY A 30 12.01 39.59 -28.35
N ALA A 31 13.00 38.89 -27.81
CA ALA A 31 13.54 37.68 -28.40
C ALA A 31 12.71 36.45 -28.02
N ARG A 32 12.29 35.66 -29.01
CA ARG A 32 11.55 34.41 -28.79
C ARG A 32 12.35 33.47 -27.89
N LYS A 33 11.71 33.02 -26.82
CA LYS A 33 12.28 32.11 -25.81
C LYS A 33 11.94 30.65 -26.09
N THR A 34 12.72 29.74 -25.54
CA THR A 34 12.57 28.27 -25.58
C THR A 34 12.97 27.70 -24.25
N GLY A 35 12.49 26.48 -23.91
CA GLY A 35 12.79 25.79 -22.66
C GLY A 35 11.85 26.22 -21.52
N TRP A 36 12.30 26.03 -20.31
CA TRP A 36 11.55 26.35 -19.10
C TRP A 36 11.55 27.85 -18.82
N ILE A 37 10.37 28.42 -18.65
CA ILE A 37 10.15 29.82 -18.35
C ILE A 37 9.21 29.92 -17.17
N LEU A 38 9.60 30.71 -16.18
CA LEU A 38 8.77 31.13 -15.05
C LEU A 38 8.02 32.39 -15.48
N LEU A 39 6.70 32.35 -15.49
CA LEU A 39 5.86 33.49 -15.80
C LEU A 39 5.12 33.93 -14.53
N GLU A 40 5.20 35.22 -14.22
CA GLU A 40 4.35 35.80 -13.17
C GLU A 40 2.90 35.87 -13.69
N THR A 41 1.97 35.30 -12.94
CA THR A 41 0.54 35.39 -13.30
C THR A 41 0.03 36.75 -12.95
N ILE A 42 -0.29 37.53 -13.96
CA ILE A 42 -1.12 38.74 -13.82
C ILE A 42 -2.59 38.32 -13.98
N THR A 43 -3.11 37.51 -13.08
CA THR A 43 -4.55 37.29 -12.95
C THR A 43 -5.06 38.06 -11.72
N LYS A 44 -6.06 38.88 -11.94
CA LYS A 44 -6.56 39.88 -10.98
C LYS A 44 -7.25 39.36 -9.73
N ASP A 45 -7.28 38.03 -9.48
CA ASP A 45 -8.13 37.41 -8.45
C ASP A 45 -7.51 36.32 -7.61
N THR A 46 -6.23 36.01 -7.76
CA THR A 46 -5.54 35.01 -6.89
C THR A 46 -4.12 35.47 -6.59
N ASP A 47 -3.64 35.11 -5.38
CA ASP A 47 -2.29 35.39 -4.91
C ASP A 47 -1.25 35.05 -5.98
N ASP A 48 -0.22 35.91 -6.12
CA ASP A 48 0.86 35.81 -7.11
C ASP A 48 1.55 34.45 -7.05
N GLU A 49 1.07 33.45 -7.82
CA GLU A 49 1.76 32.19 -7.97
C GLU A 49 2.58 32.21 -9.26
N ASP A 50 3.87 31.97 -9.11
CA ASP A 50 4.78 31.75 -10.22
C ASP A 50 4.38 30.50 -11.02
N ILE A 51 4.14 30.67 -12.33
CA ILE A 51 3.73 29.57 -13.22
C ILE A 51 4.89 29.12 -14.09
N TRP A 52 5.27 27.84 -13.96
CA TRP A 52 6.22 27.25 -14.87
C TRP A 52 5.55 26.82 -16.17
N CYS A 53 6.08 27.33 -17.30
CA CYS A 53 5.71 26.96 -18.67
C CYS A 53 6.92 26.36 -19.40
N TYR A 54 6.65 25.57 -20.43
CA TYR A 54 7.72 25.06 -21.29
C TYR A 54 7.45 25.39 -22.76
N PHE A 55 8.44 25.95 -23.41
CA PHE A 55 8.42 26.29 -24.83
C PHE A 55 9.36 25.34 -25.61
N ASP A 56 8.84 24.71 -26.66
CA ASP A 56 9.61 23.77 -27.47
C ASP A 56 10.76 24.46 -28.24
N THR A 57 11.49 23.69 -29.06
CA THR A 57 12.60 24.22 -29.86
C THR A 57 12.18 25.25 -30.92
N GLU A 58 10.92 25.21 -31.35
CA GLU A 58 10.29 26.22 -32.20
C GLU A 58 9.71 27.39 -31.42
N GLY A 59 9.83 27.40 -30.08
CA GLY A 59 9.31 28.42 -29.18
C GLY A 59 7.82 28.36 -28.94
N ARG A 60 7.14 27.26 -29.28
CA ARG A 60 5.71 27.06 -29.04
C ARG A 60 5.50 26.57 -27.62
N MET A 61 4.56 27.18 -26.89
CA MET A 61 4.19 26.75 -25.56
C MET A 61 3.56 25.35 -25.59
N ILE A 62 3.98 24.48 -24.68
CA ILE A 62 3.34 23.19 -24.49
C ILE A 62 2.07 23.41 -23.68
N VAL A 63 0.91 23.08 -24.25
CA VAL A 63 -0.40 23.21 -23.63
C VAL A 63 -1.12 21.86 -23.63
N ASN A 64 -1.90 21.58 -22.59
CA ASN A 64 -2.78 20.41 -22.48
C ASN A 64 -2.13 19.10 -22.91
N GLN A 65 -0.95 18.79 -22.38
CA GLN A 65 -0.21 17.57 -22.63
C GLN A 65 0.12 16.85 -21.32
N MET A 66 -0.35 15.62 -21.23
CA MET A 66 -0.01 14.73 -20.13
C MET A 66 1.26 13.96 -20.42
N ASP A 67 2.10 13.76 -19.40
CA ASP A 67 3.32 12.95 -19.47
C ASP A 67 4.27 13.35 -20.62
N ARG A 68 4.38 14.67 -20.89
CA ARG A 68 5.33 15.20 -21.86
C ARG A 68 6.76 14.91 -21.39
N LYS A 69 7.51 14.17 -22.18
CA LYS A 69 8.93 13.93 -21.91
C LYS A 69 9.73 15.19 -22.22
N ILE A 70 10.41 15.72 -21.22
CA ILE A 70 11.37 16.81 -21.33
C ILE A 70 12.63 16.35 -20.62
N ASP A 71 13.77 16.31 -21.33
CA ASP A 71 15.04 15.76 -20.84
C ASP A 71 14.87 14.36 -20.22
N ASN A 72 15.14 14.23 -18.92
CA ASN A 72 15.05 12.99 -18.16
C ASN A 72 13.78 12.89 -17.30
N GLY A 73 12.83 13.81 -17.45
CA GLY A 73 11.57 13.85 -16.69
C GLY A 73 10.34 13.71 -17.58
N TYR A 74 9.23 13.45 -16.93
CA TYR A 74 7.88 13.52 -17.52
C TYR A 74 7.08 14.55 -16.76
N TYR A 75 6.37 15.43 -17.47
CA TYR A 75 5.65 16.57 -16.93
C TYR A 75 4.26 16.67 -17.55
N THR A 76 3.32 17.24 -16.84
CA THR A 76 1.97 17.51 -17.35
C THR A 76 1.72 18.99 -17.37
N PHE A 77 1.08 19.46 -18.45
CA PHE A 77 0.71 20.84 -18.65
C PHE A 77 -0.80 20.94 -18.90
N ILE A 78 -1.46 21.84 -18.16
CA ILE A 78 -2.87 22.19 -18.35
C ILE A 78 -2.88 23.69 -18.64
N ASP A 79 -3.49 24.08 -19.77
CA ASP A 79 -3.54 25.46 -20.24
C ASP A 79 -2.17 26.18 -20.25
N GLY A 80 -1.11 25.42 -20.55
CA GLY A 80 0.26 25.90 -20.62
C GLY A 80 1.01 25.88 -19.30
N GLN A 81 0.35 25.64 -18.19
CA GLN A 81 0.94 25.60 -16.84
C GLN A 81 1.40 24.18 -16.48
N MET A 82 2.63 24.05 -16.03
CA MET A 82 3.14 22.80 -15.46
C MET A 82 2.37 22.47 -14.18
N GLN A 83 1.90 21.23 -14.11
CA GLN A 83 1.13 20.76 -12.96
C GLN A 83 2.03 20.04 -11.95
N THR A 84 1.67 20.16 -10.65
CA THR A 84 2.30 19.47 -9.52
C THR A 84 1.23 18.85 -8.62
N GLY A 85 1.65 17.93 -7.74
CA GLY A 85 0.75 17.24 -6.83
C GLY A 85 -0.10 16.16 -7.53
N TRP A 86 -1.26 15.89 -6.97
CA TRP A 86 -2.21 14.92 -7.48
C TRP A 86 -3.07 15.51 -8.59
N ILE A 87 -3.03 14.91 -9.77
CA ILE A 87 -3.82 15.35 -10.94
C ILE A 87 -4.83 14.26 -11.28
N ASN A 88 -6.11 14.62 -11.25
CA ASN A 88 -7.18 13.77 -11.78
C ASN A 88 -7.13 13.82 -13.32
N VAL A 89 -6.86 12.69 -13.94
CA VAL A 89 -6.65 12.57 -15.39
C VAL A 89 -7.91 12.94 -16.18
N ALA A 90 -9.08 12.53 -15.69
CA ALA A 90 -10.35 12.76 -16.37
C ALA A 90 -10.81 14.22 -16.24
N GLU A 91 -10.71 14.81 -15.04
CA GLU A 91 -11.07 16.21 -14.78
C GLU A 91 -10.14 17.17 -15.52
N ALA A 92 -8.87 16.79 -15.67
CA ALA A 92 -7.89 17.55 -16.45
C ALA A 92 -8.10 17.44 -17.98
N GLY A 93 -9.14 16.74 -18.43
CA GLY A 93 -9.47 16.60 -19.85
C GLY A 93 -8.62 15.55 -20.59
N PHE A 94 -7.83 14.73 -19.88
CA PHE A 94 -7.08 13.63 -20.47
C PHE A 94 -7.89 12.34 -20.40
N VAL A 95 -7.93 11.58 -21.51
CA VAL A 95 -8.59 10.26 -21.52
C VAL A 95 -7.69 9.26 -20.86
N SER A 96 -8.12 8.60 -19.79
CA SER A 96 -7.40 7.48 -19.21
C SER A 96 -7.35 6.33 -20.22
N SER A 97 -6.15 5.87 -20.56
CA SER A 97 -5.95 4.72 -21.47
C SER A 97 -6.31 3.38 -20.83
N SER A 98 -6.82 3.38 -19.61
CA SER A 98 -7.14 2.19 -18.81
C SER A 98 -8.63 2.00 -18.51
N THR A 99 -9.53 2.64 -19.27
CA THR A 99 -10.96 2.32 -19.15
C THR A 99 -11.25 1.09 -20.00
N PRO A 100 -11.59 -0.09 -19.42
CA PRO A 100 -12.27 -1.13 -20.19
C PRO A 100 -13.63 -0.55 -20.58
N SER A 101 -13.83 -0.37 -21.87
CA SER A 101 -15.15 -0.12 -22.42
C SER A 101 -16.02 -1.34 -22.14
N ASN A 102 -16.92 -1.26 -21.17
CA ASN A 102 -18.27 -1.83 -21.15
C ASN A 102 -18.73 -2.00 -19.69
N GLU A 103 -19.77 -1.42 -19.37
CA GLU A 103 -21.18 -1.72 -19.30
C GLU A 103 -21.90 -0.79 -18.34
N ALA A 104 -23.11 -0.44 -18.68
CA ALA A 104 -24.00 0.43 -17.98
C ALA A 104 -24.04 0.19 -16.47
N ALA A 105 -23.63 1.17 -15.71
CA ALA A 105 -23.90 1.25 -14.30
C ALA A 105 -25.41 1.35 -14.09
N THR A 106 -26.03 0.28 -13.62
CA THR A 106 -27.32 0.37 -12.95
C THR A 106 -27.10 1.11 -11.64
N ALA A 107 -27.70 2.27 -11.55
CA ALA A 107 -27.68 3.11 -10.36
C ALA A 107 -28.26 2.35 -9.16
N ASP A 108 -27.38 1.90 -8.27
CA ASP A 108 -27.70 1.60 -6.88
C ASP A 108 -27.05 2.70 -6.02
N ASN A 109 -27.89 3.59 -5.49
CA ASN A 109 -27.53 4.77 -4.71
C ASN A 109 -27.12 4.37 -3.27
N SER A 110 -26.02 3.65 -3.10
CA SER A 110 -25.36 3.46 -1.79
C SER A 110 -23.85 3.24 -1.90
N ALA A 111 -23.21 3.85 -2.92
CA ALA A 111 -21.75 3.89 -2.97
C ALA A 111 -21.28 5.11 -2.14
N THR A 112 -20.59 4.88 -1.05
CA THR A 112 -19.57 5.81 -0.57
C THR A 112 -18.66 6.08 -1.77
N ASP A 113 -18.49 7.35 -2.17
CA ASP A 113 -17.58 7.77 -3.24
C ASP A 113 -16.14 7.36 -2.86
N THR A 114 -15.79 6.11 -3.14
CA THR A 114 -14.39 5.66 -3.05
C THR A 114 -13.69 6.18 -4.29
N VAL A 115 -12.87 7.19 -4.09
CA VAL A 115 -12.04 7.79 -5.13
C VAL A 115 -11.04 6.74 -5.60
N SER A 116 -11.10 6.36 -6.89
CA SER A 116 -10.15 5.39 -7.45
C SER A 116 -8.82 6.07 -7.79
N LEU A 117 -7.73 5.65 -7.17
CA LEU A 117 -6.39 6.18 -7.46
C LEU A 117 -5.89 5.86 -8.88
N ASN A 118 -6.56 4.99 -9.64
CA ASN A 118 -6.28 4.78 -11.07
C ASN A 118 -6.46 6.04 -11.91
N ASP A 119 -7.38 6.90 -11.49
CA ASP A 119 -7.72 8.13 -12.20
C ASP A 119 -6.77 9.29 -11.86
N PHE A 120 -5.79 9.04 -10.99
CA PHE A 120 -4.85 10.05 -10.55
C PHE A 120 -3.41 9.77 -10.99
N ARG A 121 -2.65 10.86 -11.16
CA ARG A 121 -1.20 10.85 -11.31
C ARG A 121 -0.60 11.86 -10.34
N TYR A 122 0.57 11.51 -9.82
CA TYR A 122 1.30 12.41 -8.92
C TYR A 122 2.55 12.94 -9.59
N TYR A 123 2.70 14.25 -9.53
CA TYR A 123 3.84 15.01 -10.03
C TYR A 123 4.48 15.74 -8.86
N ASP A 124 5.73 15.40 -8.59
CA ASP A 124 6.44 15.80 -7.39
C ASP A 124 6.72 17.32 -7.36
N PRO A 125 6.08 18.09 -6.48
CA PRO A 125 6.30 19.53 -6.38
C PRO A 125 7.72 19.88 -5.93
N GLU A 126 8.32 19.06 -5.05
CA GLU A 126 9.67 19.29 -4.55
C GLU A 126 10.76 18.96 -5.58
N ASN A 127 10.43 18.17 -6.61
CA ASN A 127 11.32 17.80 -7.69
C ASN A 127 10.91 18.47 -9.02
N GLY A 128 10.45 19.72 -8.93
CA GLY A 128 10.12 20.55 -10.08
C GLY A 128 9.04 19.98 -10.98
N GLY A 129 8.00 19.37 -10.43
CA GLY A 129 6.85 18.85 -11.18
C GLY A 129 7.12 17.57 -11.96
N ARG A 130 8.18 16.84 -11.66
CA ARG A 130 8.46 15.55 -12.30
C ARG A 130 7.44 14.51 -11.88
N ARG A 131 6.99 13.70 -12.83
CA ARG A 131 6.13 12.55 -12.55
C ARG A 131 6.80 11.59 -11.57
N ALA A 132 6.10 11.25 -10.48
CA ALA A 132 6.60 10.44 -9.40
C ALA A 132 6.92 9.00 -9.82
N SER A 133 8.00 8.46 -9.27
CA SER A 133 8.38 7.04 -9.40
C SER A 133 9.22 6.64 -8.21
N GLY A 134 8.80 5.60 -7.50
CA GLY A 134 9.44 5.15 -6.25
C GLY A 134 8.65 5.53 -5.01
N TRP A 135 9.33 5.58 -3.89
CA TRP A 135 8.74 5.87 -2.57
C TRP A 135 8.62 7.37 -2.31
N TYR A 136 7.48 7.77 -1.77
CA TYR A 136 7.18 9.13 -1.34
C TYR A 136 6.42 9.09 -0.01
N THR A 137 6.72 10.01 0.87
CA THR A 137 5.90 10.31 2.05
C THR A 137 5.15 11.60 1.77
N ILE A 138 3.83 11.57 1.74
CA ILE A 138 2.98 12.67 1.27
C ILE A 138 1.91 12.95 2.31
N GLU A 139 1.69 14.24 2.58
CA GLU A 139 0.56 14.75 3.35
C GLU A 139 -0.64 14.89 2.40
N GLY A 140 -1.73 14.24 2.74
CA GLY A 140 -2.93 14.24 1.91
C GLY A 140 -2.82 13.45 0.60
N ALA A 141 -3.95 13.01 0.11
CA ALA A 141 -4.11 12.35 -1.18
C ALA A 141 -5.60 12.45 -1.59
N PRO A 142 -5.97 12.06 -2.82
CA PRO A 142 -7.38 11.98 -3.19
C PRO A 142 -8.19 11.16 -2.18
N GLY A 143 -9.12 11.78 -1.48
CA GLY A 143 -9.91 11.18 -0.41
C GLY A 143 -9.24 11.08 0.98
N ILE A 144 -8.06 11.69 1.15
CA ILE A 144 -7.33 11.79 2.42
C ILE A 144 -7.13 13.27 2.75
N SER A 145 -7.46 13.69 3.97
CA SER A 145 -7.23 15.07 4.44
C SER A 145 -5.75 15.36 4.62
N GLU A 146 -5.30 16.57 4.30
CA GLU A 146 -3.96 17.06 4.60
C GLU A 146 -3.71 17.24 6.11
N GLU A 147 -4.77 17.20 6.94
CA GLU A 147 -4.65 17.24 8.39
C GLU A 147 -4.30 15.88 9.01
N GLU A 148 -4.36 14.79 8.20
CA GLU A 148 -3.91 13.48 8.64
C GLU A 148 -2.38 13.39 8.62
N GLU A 149 -1.81 12.46 9.41
CA GLU A 149 -0.37 12.18 9.39
C GLU A 149 0.08 11.77 7.96
N PRO A 150 1.29 12.15 7.55
CA PRO A 150 1.78 11.79 6.23
C PRO A 150 1.93 10.29 6.05
N PHE A 151 1.52 9.79 4.88
CA PHE A 151 1.56 8.38 4.54
C PHE A 151 2.64 8.07 3.50
N SER A 152 3.14 6.82 3.53
CA SER A 152 4.07 6.32 2.54
C SER A 152 3.32 5.72 1.36
N PHE A 153 3.63 6.23 0.15
CA PHE A 153 3.13 5.75 -1.13
C PHE A 153 4.26 5.20 -1.99
N PHE A 154 3.94 4.26 -2.86
CA PHE A 154 4.85 3.84 -3.91
C PHE A 154 4.24 4.12 -5.28
N PHE A 155 4.97 4.86 -6.11
CA PHE A 155 4.53 5.23 -7.46
C PHE A 155 5.27 4.44 -8.54
N LYS A 156 4.51 4.05 -9.54
CA LYS A 156 5.04 3.56 -10.81
C LYS A 156 4.46 4.41 -11.94
N ASN A 157 5.32 5.20 -12.57
CA ASN A 157 4.90 6.12 -13.63
C ASN A 157 3.76 7.07 -13.21
N GLY A 158 3.87 7.66 -12.04
CA GLY A 158 2.90 8.60 -11.49
C GLY A 158 1.65 7.97 -10.88
N THR A 159 1.40 6.68 -11.08
CA THR A 159 0.27 5.98 -10.46
C THR A 159 0.71 5.35 -9.15
N ALA A 160 -0.01 5.60 -8.07
CA ALA A 160 0.22 4.96 -6.79
C ALA A 160 -0.15 3.47 -6.84
N TYR A 161 0.54 2.65 -6.05
CA TYR A 161 0.08 1.31 -5.74
C TYR A 161 -1.03 1.40 -4.69
N PHE A 162 -2.13 0.69 -4.91
CA PHE A 162 -3.26 0.65 -3.98
C PHE A 162 -4.02 -0.68 -4.14
N ALA A 163 -4.79 -1.05 -3.12
CA ALA A 163 -5.68 -2.20 -3.20
C ALA A 163 -6.98 -1.80 -3.92
N GLU A 164 -7.47 -2.64 -4.82
CA GLU A 164 -8.81 -2.44 -5.41
C GLU A 164 -9.92 -2.64 -4.36
N LYS A 165 -9.61 -3.43 -3.34
CA LYS A 165 -10.50 -3.71 -2.22
C LYS A 165 -9.72 -4.16 -0.99
N ASP A 166 -10.13 -3.65 0.18
CA ASP A 166 -9.55 -3.98 1.49
C ASP A 166 -8.01 -3.74 1.51
N LEU A 167 -7.22 -4.81 1.38
CA LEU A 167 -5.76 -4.79 1.43
C LEU A 167 -5.17 -5.63 0.30
N ALA A 168 -4.06 -5.19 -0.28
CA ALA A 168 -3.34 -5.94 -1.31
C ALA A 168 -1.83 -5.93 -1.07
N ILE A 169 -1.18 -7.08 -1.36
CA ILE A 169 0.27 -7.24 -1.27
C ILE A 169 0.91 -7.08 -2.65
N PHE A 170 1.89 -6.19 -2.74
CA PHE A 170 2.68 -5.92 -3.94
C PHE A 170 4.14 -6.31 -3.72
N THR A 171 4.81 -6.73 -4.80
CA THR A 171 6.25 -6.97 -4.79
C THR A 171 6.96 -5.77 -5.40
N ILE A 172 7.83 -5.14 -4.63
CA ILE A 172 8.63 -3.99 -5.01
C ILE A 172 10.09 -4.32 -4.71
N ASN A 173 10.96 -4.31 -5.72
CA ASN A 173 12.39 -4.63 -5.59
C ASN A 173 12.67 -5.93 -4.81
N SER A 174 11.89 -6.99 -5.08
CA SER A 174 11.97 -8.32 -4.45
C SER A 174 11.44 -8.40 -3.01
N GLU A 175 11.08 -7.30 -2.38
CA GLU A 175 10.39 -7.26 -1.09
C GLU A 175 8.88 -7.12 -1.28
N ARG A 176 8.11 -7.50 -0.26
CA ARG A 176 6.64 -7.43 -0.29
C ARG A 176 6.15 -6.39 0.68
N TYR A 177 5.20 -5.58 0.20
CA TYR A 177 4.56 -4.49 0.93
C TYR A 177 3.05 -4.62 0.81
N CYS A 178 2.32 -4.10 1.79
CA CYS A 178 0.86 -4.08 1.79
C CYS A 178 0.36 -2.65 1.63
N PHE A 179 -0.66 -2.46 0.80
CA PHE A 179 -1.32 -1.17 0.62
C PHE A 179 -2.83 -1.33 0.81
N ASN A 180 -3.49 -0.29 1.32
CA ASN A 180 -4.94 -0.22 1.39
C ASN A 180 -5.55 0.40 0.11
N GLU A 181 -6.86 0.62 0.10
CA GLU A 181 -7.61 1.21 -1.02
C GLU A 181 -7.22 2.68 -1.27
N ARG A 182 -6.70 3.38 -0.26
CA ARG A 182 -6.22 4.77 -0.35
C ARG A 182 -4.75 4.87 -0.79
N GLY A 183 -4.09 3.74 -1.08
CA GLY A 183 -2.69 3.70 -1.49
C GLY A 183 -1.69 3.85 -0.35
N GLU A 184 -2.13 3.85 0.90
CA GLU A 184 -1.28 3.95 2.07
C GLU A 184 -0.56 2.64 2.34
N MET A 185 0.75 2.68 2.49
CA MET A 185 1.54 1.53 2.93
C MET A 185 1.16 1.11 4.35
N GLN A 186 0.87 -0.16 4.52
CA GLN A 186 0.48 -0.73 5.80
C GLN A 186 1.66 -1.34 6.54
N THR A 187 1.69 -1.15 7.86
CA THR A 187 2.67 -1.73 8.78
C THR A 187 1.98 -2.56 9.86
N GLY A 188 2.74 -3.24 10.70
CA GLY A 188 2.19 -4.04 11.79
C GLY A 188 1.52 -5.34 11.34
N LEU A 189 0.65 -5.86 12.19
CA LEU A 189 -0.09 -7.09 11.95
C LEU A 189 -1.32 -6.79 11.09
N GLN A 190 -1.39 -7.39 9.90
CA GLN A 190 -2.47 -7.21 8.96
C GLN A 190 -3.24 -8.52 8.74
N SER A 191 -4.55 -8.42 8.57
CA SER A 191 -5.44 -9.55 8.30
C SER A 191 -6.02 -9.42 6.89
N LEU A 192 -5.55 -10.27 5.95
CA LEU A 192 -5.93 -10.22 4.55
C LEU A 192 -6.93 -11.32 4.22
N LYS A 193 -8.01 -10.93 3.54
CA LYS A 193 -9.01 -11.86 3.03
C LYS A 193 -8.42 -12.70 1.90
N GLN A 194 -8.64 -14.01 1.97
CA GLN A 194 -8.19 -14.98 0.98
C GLN A 194 -9.30 -15.26 -0.06
N ALA A 195 -8.93 -15.90 -1.16
CA ALA A 195 -9.89 -16.23 -2.24
C ALA A 195 -11.04 -17.14 -1.80
N ASP A 196 -10.82 -17.96 -0.77
CA ASP A 196 -11.84 -18.84 -0.18
C ASP A 196 -12.74 -18.13 0.86
N GLY A 197 -12.52 -16.82 1.09
CA GLY A 197 -13.23 -16.01 2.07
C GLY A 197 -12.68 -16.08 3.50
N SER A 198 -11.69 -16.93 3.77
CA SER A 198 -10.98 -16.96 5.04
C SER A 198 -10.06 -15.74 5.20
N PHE A 199 -9.55 -15.53 6.41
CA PHE A 199 -8.57 -14.49 6.70
C PHE A 199 -7.23 -15.11 7.09
N ALA A 200 -6.16 -14.52 6.58
CA ALA A 200 -4.80 -14.89 6.93
C ALA A 200 -4.03 -13.69 7.50
N SER A 201 -3.29 -13.92 8.57
CA SER A 201 -2.46 -12.90 9.18
C SER A 201 -1.12 -12.76 8.46
N TYR A 202 -0.66 -11.53 8.32
CA TYR A 202 0.67 -11.14 7.81
C TYR A 202 1.25 -10.08 8.74
N TYR A 203 2.55 -9.98 8.79
CA TYR A 203 3.21 -8.94 9.58
C TYR A 203 4.19 -8.14 8.72
N PHE A 204 4.04 -6.83 8.77
CA PHE A 204 4.89 -5.86 8.07
C PHE A 204 5.65 -5.05 9.13
N GLY A 205 6.96 -4.93 8.99
CA GLY A 205 7.75 -4.09 9.88
C GLY A 205 7.44 -2.60 9.73
N ASP A 206 8.04 -1.76 10.55
CA ASP A 206 7.87 -0.30 10.48
C ASP A 206 8.35 0.28 9.12
N ASP A 207 9.23 -0.45 8.43
CA ASP A 207 9.68 -0.16 7.06
C ASP A 207 8.69 -0.67 5.98
N GLY A 208 7.54 -1.21 6.36
CA GLY A 208 6.53 -1.78 5.48
C GLY A 208 6.88 -3.15 4.88
N VAL A 209 8.09 -3.67 5.10
CA VAL A 209 8.52 -4.94 4.52
C VAL A 209 7.87 -6.12 5.24
N MET A 210 7.29 -7.05 4.47
CA MET A 210 6.67 -8.26 4.98
C MET A 210 7.69 -9.15 5.72
N ARG A 211 7.41 -9.49 6.96
CA ARG A 211 8.24 -10.35 7.79
C ARG A 211 7.86 -11.82 7.64
N THR A 212 8.83 -12.70 7.86
CA THR A 212 8.65 -14.15 7.84
C THR A 212 9.38 -14.79 9.01
N GLY A 213 9.09 -16.08 9.30
CA GLY A 213 9.66 -16.79 10.42
C GLY A 213 9.02 -16.39 11.75
N LYS A 214 9.76 -16.59 12.83
CA LYS A 214 9.30 -16.27 14.19
C LYS A 214 9.43 -14.78 14.46
N GLN A 215 8.36 -14.17 14.92
CA GLN A 215 8.28 -12.75 15.31
C GLN A 215 7.77 -12.66 16.75
N THR A 216 8.25 -11.67 17.47
CA THR A 216 7.66 -11.24 18.75
C THR A 216 7.00 -9.90 18.51
N ILE A 217 5.70 -9.84 18.68
CA ILE A 217 4.87 -8.67 18.40
C ILE A 217 4.20 -8.24 19.70
N TYR A 218 4.37 -6.98 20.07
CA TYR A 218 3.68 -6.43 21.23
C TYR A 218 2.20 -6.23 20.89
N ASN A 219 1.34 -6.66 21.76
CA ASN A 219 -0.09 -6.47 21.67
C ASN A 219 -0.49 -5.40 22.69
N ASP A 220 -0.91 -4.22 22.23
CA ASP A 220 -1.23 -3.07 23.05
C ASP A 220 -2.49 -3.33 23.91
N ASP A 221 -3.48 -4.06 23.38
CA ASP A 221 -4.73 -4.35 24.09
C ASP A 221 -4.52 -5.29 25.30
N LEU A 222 -3.59 -6.21 25.18
CA LEU A 222 -3.26 -7.20 26.21
C LEU A 222 -2.01 -6.81 27.03
N GLU A 223 -1.33 -5.73 26.65
CA GLU A 223 -0.08 -5.26 27.25
C GLU A 223 0.99 -6.35 27.37
N GLU A 224 1.06 -7.27 26.37
CA GLU A 224 1.99 -8.38 26.38
C GLU A 224 2.67 -8.62 25.03
N ASN A 225 3.84 -9.28 25.10
CA ASN A 225 4.51 -9.77 23.90
C ASN A 225 3.91 -11.12 23.45
N GLN A 226 3.41 -11.16 22.23
CA GLN A 226 2.92 -12.35 21.57
C GLN A 226 3.95 -12.94 20.63
N ILE A 227 4.01 -14.27 20.54
CA ILE A 227 4.87 -14.98 19.63
C ILE A 227 4.07 -15.41 18.42
N TRP A 228 4.57 -15.04 17.24
CA TRP A 228 3.97 -15.33 15.95
C TRP A 228 4.95 -16.12 15.08
N TYR A 229 4.45 -16.92 14.17
CA TYR A 229 5.24 -17.58 13.14
C TYR A 229 4.60 -17.40 11.77
N PHE A 230 5.34 -16.81 10.83
CA PHE A 230 4.94 -16.58 9.45
C PHE A 230 5.74 -17.48 8.51
N GLN A 231 5.08 -18.07 7.53
CA GLN A 231 5.70 -19.01 6.60
C GLN A 231 6.88 -18.38 5.85
N THR A 232 7.99 -19.10 5.75
CA THR A 232 9.25 -18.55 5.21
C THR A 232 9.43 -18.82 3.72
N LYS A 233 8.64 -19.73 3.12
CA LYS A 233 8.80 -20.18 1.73
C LYS A 233 7.49 -20.68 1.12
N GLY A 234 7.53 -20.91 -0.21
CA GLY A 234 6.39 -21.42 -0.97
C GLY A 234 5.36 -20.34 -1.30
N SER A 235 4.21 -20.78 -1.80
CA SER A 235 3.08 -19.88 -2.18
C SER A 235 2.49 -19.12 -1.00
N LEU A 236 2.62 -19.68 0.21
CA LEU A 236 2.11 -19.10 1.45
C LEU A 236 3.16 -18.27 2.21
N LYS A 237 4.31 -17.94 1.59
CA LYS A 237 5.37 -17.14 2.24
C LYS A 237 4.76 -15.84 2.82
N GLY A 238 5.03 -15.58 4.10
CA GLY A 238 4.53 -14.43 4.86
C GLY A 238 3.19 -14.65 5.55
N GLN A 239 2.43 -15.67 5.15
CA GLN A 239 1.17 -16.00 5.80
C GLN A 239 1.39 -16.63 7.18
N GLY A 240 0.56 -16.29 8.15
CA GLY A 240 0.56 -16.89 9.48
C GLY A 240 0.45 -18.40 9.42
N TYR A 241 1.37 -19.10 10.09
CA TYR A 241 1.41 -20.56 10.10
C TYR A 241 0.21 -21.12 10.89
N HIS A 242 -0.38 -22.19 10.40
CA HIS A 242 -1.46 -22.91 11.08
C HIS A 242 -1.05 -24.38 11.24
N GLY A 243 -0.98 -24.86 12.49
CA GLY A 243 -0.62 -26.25 12.78
C GLY A 243 0.46 -26.43 13.84
N GLU A 244 1.01 -27.64 13.93
CA GLU A 244 2.12 -27.99 14.81
C GLU A 244 3.45 -27.66 14.15
N ARG A 245 4.33 -27.01 14.92
CA ARG A 245 5.70 -26.72 14.53
C ARG A 245 6.61 -26.64 15.76
N ASP A 246 7.73 -27.32 15.71
CA ASP A 246 8.75 -27.27 16.77
C ASP A 246 8.18 -27.55 18.18
N ASN A 247 7.28 -28.51 18.28
CA ASN A 247 6.56 -28.89 19.49
C ASN A 247 5.66 -27.78 20.09
N GLN A 248 5.21 -26.87 19.26
CA GLN A 248 4.31 -25.77 19.57
C GLN A 248 3.12 -25.76 18.59
N VAL A 249 2.00 -25.16 18.98
CA VAL A 249 0.81 -25.03 18.12
C VAL A 249 0.60 -23.57 17.78
N TYR A 250 0.46 -23.30 16.49
CA TYR A 250 0.13 -21.99 15.99
C TYR A 250 -1.25 -22.00 15.32
N VAL A 251 -2.03 -20.98 15.56
CA VAL A 251 -3.32 -20.78 14.88
C VAL A 251 -3.28 -19.43 14.17
N ASN A 252 -3.32 -19.47 12.85
CA ASN A 252 -3.20 -18.30 11.98
C ASN A 252 -1.99 -17.41 12.35
N GLY A 253 -0.86 -18.04 12.65
CA GLY A 253 0.40 -17.39 13.02
C GLY A 253 0.63 -17.26 14.53
N LEU A 254 -0.40 -17.11 15.34
CA LEU A 254 -0.28 -16.89 16.78
C LEU A 254 0.04 -18.20 17.53
N LEU A 255 1.11 -18.20 18.34
CA LEU A 255 1.43 -19.27 19.25
C LEU A 255 0.31 -19.40 20.29
N LYS A 256 -0.26 -20.61 20.40
CA LYS A 256 -1.27 -20.92 21.43
C LYS A 256 -0.60 -21.42 22.71
N LYS A 257 -1.00 -20.83 23.81
CA LYS A 257 -0.56 -21.17 25.16
C LYS A 257 -1.79 -21.45 26.00
N ALA A 258 -1.65 -22.29 27.02
CA ALA A 258 -2.68 -22.44 28.03
C ALA A 258 -2.74 -21.20 28.94
N ASP A 259 -3.93 -20.91 29.42
CA ASP A 259 -4.12 -19.94 30.50
C ASP A 259 -3.28 -20.35 31.73
N PRO A 260 -2.57 -19.41 32.37
CA PRO A 260 -1.78 -19.70 33.57
C PRO A 260 -2.58 -20.40 34.67
N GLU A 261 -3.86 -20.09 34.83
CA GLU A 261 -4.73 -20.70 35.84
C GLU A 261 -5.09 -22.17 35.51
N LEU A 262 -5.16 -22.51 34.21
CA LEU A 262 -5.55 -23.86 33.76
C LEU A 262 -4.36 -24.84 33.66
N ARG A 263 -3.14 -24.36 33.52
CA ARG A 263 -1.88 -25.11 33.26
C ARG A 263 -1.84 -25.79 31.90
N TYR A 264 -2.93 -26.39 31.45
CA TYR A 264 -3.04 -27.08 30.16
C TYR A 264 -4.36 -26.76 29.48
N GLU A 265 -4.32 -26.52 28.19
CA GLU A 265 -5.49 -26.28 27.36
C GLU A 265 -5.45 -27.06 26.05
N PRO A 266 -6.61 -27.51 25.54
CA PRO A 266 -6.71 -28.12 24.23
C PRO A 266 -6.74 -27.05 23.13
N VAL A 267 -5.91 -27.22 22.10
CA VAL A 267 -5.86 -26.37 20.89
C VAL A 267 -6.18 -27.19 19.67
N SER A 268 -7.16 -26.76 18.89
CA SER A 268 -7.55 -27.41 17.63
C SER A 268 -6.85 -26.79 16.43
N THR A 269 -6.39 -27.63 15.49
CA THR A 269 -5.85 -27.26 14.19
C THR A 269 -6.55 -28.06 13.09
N GLY A 270 -7.86 -27.81 12.91
CA GLY A 270 -8.72 -28.64 12.05
C GLY A 270 -9.07 -29.97 12.72
N GLU A 271 -8.64 -31.10 12.15
CA GLU A 271 -8.96 -32.43 12.66
C GLU A 271 -8.18 -32.85 13.90
N LYS A 272 -7.06 -32.17 14.22
CA LYS A 272 -6.20 -32.53 15.35
C LYS A 272 -6.42 -31.59 16.52
N ARG A 273 -6.44 -32.17 17.75
CA ARG A 273 -6.46 -31.41 19.00
C ARG A 273 -5.20 -31.74 19.79
N TYR A 274 -4.44 -30.72 20.15
CA TYR A 274 -3.24 -30.84 20.95
C TYR A 274 -3.45 -30.29 22.34
N LEU A 275 -2.81 -30.88 23.36
CA LEU A 275 -2.77 -30.33 24.70
C LEU A 275 -1.51 -29.48 24.85
N VAL A 276 -1.64 -28.18 25.12
CA VAL A 276 -0.51 -27.28 25.33
C VAL A 276 -0.43 -26.82 26.78
N ASN A 277 0.77 -26.47 27.24
CA ASN A 277 0.98 -25.83 28.54
C ASN A 277 1.04 -24.29 28.42
N THR A 278 1.30 -23.61 29.55
CA THR A 278 1.40 -22.15 29.65
C THR A 278 2.56 -21.53 28.85
N SER A 279 3.56 -22.34 28.43
CA SER A 279 4.61 -21.90 27.51
C SER A 279 4.30 -22.20 26.03
N GLY A 280 3.15 -22.80 25.73
CA GLY A 280 2.73 -23.22 24.40
C GLY A 280 3.34 -24.53 23.95
N THR A 281 3.99 -25.30 24.86
CA THR A 281 4.61 -26.56 24.52
C THR A 281 3.56 -27.68 24.52
N ILE A 282 3.54 -28.47 23.43
CA ILE A 282 2.67 -29.64 23.31
C ILE A 282 3.08 -30.71 24.33
N GLN A 283 2.09 -31.21 25.03
CA GLN A 283 2.26 -32.30 26.01
C GLN A 283 2.15 -33.64 25.29
N LYS A 284 3.16 -34.50 25.46
CA LYS A 284 3.27 -35.78 24.73
C LYS A 284 3.45 -36.96 25.69
N ALA A 285 2.95 -38.11 25.31
CA ALA A 285 3.28 -39.38 25.93
C ALA A 285 4.68 -39.87 25.43
N THR A 286 5.26 -40.82 26.15
CA THR A 286 6.38 -41.60 25.64
C THR A 286 5.88 -42.97 25.17
N SER A 287 6.70 -43.71 24.44
CA SER A 287 6.33 -45.07 23.97
C SER A 287 6.06 -46.08 25.11
N SER A 288 6.56 -45.78 26.30
CA SER A 288 6.34 -46.58 27.52
C SER A 288 5.18 -46.11 28.39
N SER A 289 4.65 -44.92 28.15
CA SER A 289 3.52 -44.37 28.93
C SER A 289 2.25 -45.20 28.73
N SER A 290 1.45 -45.30 29.76
CA SER A 290 0.09 -45.89 29.70
C SER A 290 -0.88 -45.05 30.48
N SER A 291 -2.09 -44.88 29.92
CA SER A 291 -3.17 -44.11 30.55
C SER A 291 -3.92 -45.00 31.56
N ALA A 292 -4.14 -44.48 32.75
CA ALA A 292 -4.97 -45.14 33.75
C ALA A 292 -6.47 -44.95 33.49
N SER A 293 -6.85 -43.84 32.86
CA SER A 293 -8.23 -43.51 32.46
C SER A 293 -8.69 -44.26 31.21
N ARG A 294 -7.73 -44.64 30.34
CA ARG A 294 -7.99 -45.27 29.04
C ARG A 294 -7.08 -46.50 28.82
N PRO A 295 -7.19 -47.55 29.73
CA PRO A 295 -6.31 -48.71 29.66
C PRO A 295 -6.48 -49.50 28.37
N GLU A 296 -7.60 -49.42 27.70
CA GLU A 296 -7.87 -50.07 26.41
C GLU A 296 -6.96 -49.58 25.27
N LEU A 297 -6.37 -48.37 25.37
CA LEU A 297 -5.45 -47.82 24.39
C LEU A 297 -4.04 -48.45 24.47
N GLY A 298 -3.71 -49.03 25.61
CA GLY A 298 -2.40 -49.69 25.83
C GLY A 298 -1.27 -48.67 26.07
N LYS A 299 -0.06 -48.98 25.52
CA LYS A 299 1.14 -48.13 25.69
C LYS A 299 1.17 -47.01 24.64
N GLY A 300 1.87 -45.93 24.94
CA GLY A 300 2.02 -44.77 24.10
C GLY A 300 0.99 -43.69 24.39
N PHE A 301 0.27 -43.77 25.49
CA PHE A 301 -0.75 -42.82 25.93
C PHE A 301 -0.49 -42.39 27.37
N LYS A 302 -0.72 -41.12 27.66
CA LYS A 302 -0.48 -40.53 28.99
C LYS A 302 -1.66 -39.66 29.39
N ASP A 303 -2.08 -39.82 30.66
CA ASP A 303 -3.03 -38.93 31.29
C ASP A 303 -2.32 -37.71 31.87
N ILE A 304 -2.90 -36.54 31.61
CA ILE A 304 -2.45 -35.24 32.12
C ILE A 304 -3.66 -34.55 32.74
N LYS A 305 -3.50 -34.15 33.97
CA LYS A 305 -4.57 -33.50 34.77
C LYS A 305 -4.32 -31.98 34.74
N ASP A 306 -5.33 -31.23 34.36
CA ASP A 306 -5.33 -29.76 34.45
C ASP A 306 -5.67 -29.25 35.87
N SER A 307 -5.73 -27.93 36.08
CA SER A 307 -6.00 -27.33 37.35
C SER A 307 -7.46 -27.52 37.83
N ASN A 308 -8.37 -27.84 36.89
CA ASN A 308 -9.78 -28.11 37.17
C ASN A 308 -10.07 -29.61 37.35
N ASP A 309 -9.03 -30.41 37.58
CA ASP A 309 -9.12 -31.86 37.72
C ASP A 309 -9.56 -32.62 36.43
N THR A 310 -9.64 -31.94 35.28
CA THR A 310 -9.93 -32.59 34.00
C THR A 310 -8.74 -33.44 33.56
N VAL A 311 -9.01 -34.69 33.22
CA VAL A 311 -7.98 -35.62 32.73
C VAL A 311 -7.99 -35.66 31.20
N TRP A 312 -6.87 -35.27 30.61
CA TRP A 312 -6.62 -35.29 29.16
C TRP A 312 -5.70 -36.47 28.84
N THR A 313 -6.16 -37.38 27.98
CA THR A 313 -5.29 -38.48 27.49
C THR A 313 -4.66 -38.04 26.18
N VAL A 314 -3.31 -38.07 26.10
CA VAL A 314 -2.55 -37.71 24.90
C VAL A 314 -1.71 -38.86 24.40
N ASP A 315 -1.47 -38.91 23.10
CA ASP A 315 -0.56 -39.86 22.45
C ASP A 315 0.91 -39.36 22.37
N THR A 316 1.77 -40.12 21.70
CA THR A 316 3.18 -39.76 21.51
C THR A 316 3.41 -38.56 20.60
N SER A 317 2.41 -38.14 19.84
CA SER A 317 2.40 -36.92 19.03
C SER A 317 1.82 -35.72 19.78
N GLY A 318 1.19 -35.97 20.94
CA GLY A 318 0.50 -34.94 21.74
C GLY A 318 -0.95 -34.70 21.30
N ILE A 319 -1.50 -35.61 20.50
CA ILE A 319 -2.91 -35.54 20.07
C ILE A 319 -3.78 -36.09 21.18
N ILE A 320 -4.82 -35.33 21.54
CA ILE A 320 -5.83 -35.71 22.54
C ILE A 320 -6.72 -36.82 21.95
N GLN A 321 -6.97 -37.85 22.76
CA GLN A 321 -7.74 -39.03 22.42
C GLN A 321 -9.19 -38.94 22.90
#